data_8803a51cfff595d4b3497054907c7dec
#
_entry.id   8803a51cfff595d4b3497054907c7dec
#
_cell.length_a   1.000
_cell.length_b   1.000
_cell.length_c   1.000
_cell.angle_alpha   90.00
_cell.angle_beta   90.00
_cell.angle_gamma   90.00
#
_symmetry.space_group_name_H-M   'P 1'
#
loop_
_entity.id
_entity.type
_entity.pdbx_description
1 polymer ?
#
loop_
_entity_poly.entity_id
_entity_poly.type
_entity_poly.pdbx_seq_one_letter_code
_entity_poly.pdbx_strand_id
1 'polypeptide(L)'
;MIRWHAAALWEAVVPQLPGFTVEVLPQIDSTNTELMRRARAGQTEPTLLVAERQTAGRGRMGRVWDSSHTEALEVSASLTFSLGLPLAPADWSGLSLAVGLAVAEGLDPDGSAGVRLKWPNDLWLADDRKLAGILVETASLPLSTGAEGAAGADLAVARYVVIGIGINIAPQRGAPATVAGATPRAGLQDVLPAVDAPAALARVLAPLVAAVQQFEAQGFAPFQARFAARDVLRGRAVRLSDGTEGQALGVDAQGAFRVQTAAGVQAVISNEISVRPHENRA
;
A
#
# COMPACT_ATOMS: atom_id res chain seq x y z
N MET A 1 -5.62 26.19 -3.30
CA MET A 1 -4.89 25.22 -4.15
C MET A 1 -3.77 24.61 -3.31
N ILE A 2 -3.75 23.29 -3.17
CA ILE A 2 -2.76 22.54 -2.37
C ILE A 2 -1.38 22.68 -3.03
N ARG A 3 -0.33 22.94 -2.23
CA ARG A 3 1.05 23.00 -2.71
C ARG A 3 1.72 21.63 -2.51
N TRP A 4 1.88 20.87 -3.56
CA TRP A 4 2.46 19.52 -3.52
C TRP A 4 3.98 19.48 -3.57
N HIS A 5 4.63 20.60 -3.84
CA HIS A 5 6.10 20.70 -3.95
C HIS A 5 6.70 19.65 -4.91
N ALA A 6 6.07 19.46 -6.07
CA ALA A 6 6.42 18.41 -7.04
C ALA A 6 7.90 18.39 -7.42
N ALA A 7 8.56 19.55 -7.51
CA ALA A 7 10.01 19.64 -7.78
C ALA A 7 10.82 18.96 -6.66
N ALA A 8 10.50 19.23 -5.39
CA ALA A 8 11.21 18.62 -4.25
C ALA A 8 10.98 17.11 -4.18
N LEU A 9 9.76 16.62 -4.50
CA LEU A 9 9.47 15.20 -4.60
C LEU A 9 10.29 14.54 -5.72
N TRP A 10 10.41 15.20 -6.87
CA TRP A 10 11.20 14.72 -7.99
C TRP A 10 12.69 14.67 -7.64
N GLU A 11 13.24 15.76 -7.07
CA GLU A 11 14.64 15.83 -6.64
C GLU A 11 15.02 14.74 -5.63
N ALA A 12 14.11 14.39 -4.73
CA ALA A 12 14.33 13.35 -3.72
C ALA A 12 14.44 11.94 -4.30
N VAL A 13 13.84 11.69 -5.47
CA VAL A 13 13.70 10.34 -6.04
C VAL A 13 14.54 10.12 -7.29
N VAL A 14 14.69 11.13 -8.15
CA VAL A 14 15.35 10.98 -9.45
C VAL A 14 16.77 10.39 -9.39
N PRO A 15 17.59 10.62 -8.33
CA PRO A 15 18.91 9.97 -8.23
C PRO A 15 18.85 8.45 -8.08
N GLN A 16 17.77 7.93 -7.50
CA GLN A 16 17.54 6.50 -7.27
C GLN A 16 16.73 5.86 -8.41
N LEU A 17 15.92 6.66 -9.13
CA LEU A 17 14.98 6.18 -10.14
C LEU A 17 15.06 7.09 -11.38
N PRO A 18 16.05 6.89 -12.28
CA PRO A 18 16.21 7.68 -13.49
C PRO A 18 14.95 7.64 -14.38
N GLY A 19 14.60 8.78 -14.98
CA GLY A 19 13.39 8.92 -15.80
C GLY A 19 12.11 9.15 -14.99
N PHE A 20 12.20 9.21 -13.65
CA PHE A 20 11.07 9.46 -12.78
C PHE A 20 10.38 10.80 -13.06
N THR A 21 9.05 10.78 -13.05
CA THR A 21 8.20 11.95 -13.24
C THR A 21 7.19 12.08 -12.10
N VAL A 22 6.77 13.31 -11.82
CA VAL A 22 5.75 13.64 -10.82
C VAL A 22 4.62 14.41 -11.49
N GLU A 23 3.43 13.85 -11.40
CA GLU A 23 2.20 14.48 -11.89
C GLU A 23 1.20 14.67 -10.75
N VAL A 24 0.56 15.84 -10.72
CA VAL A 24 -0.51 16.16 -9.77
C VAL A 24 -1.74 16.58 -10.54
N LEU A 25 -2.84 15.89 -10.32
CA LEU A 25 -4.11 16.16 -10.97
C LEU A 25 -5.16 16.61 -9.95
N PRO A 26 -5.93 17.66 -10.24
CA PRO A 26 -7.03 18.09 -9.36
C PRO A 26 -8.08 16.98 -9.20
N GLN A 27 -8.37 16.25 -10.29
CA GLN A 27 -9.38 15.18 -10.27
C GLN A 27 -9.08 14.14 -11.35
N ILE A 28 -9.32 12.86 -11.01
CA ILE A 28 -9.30 11.74 -11.96
C ILE A 28 -10.25 10.64 -11.48
N ASP A 29 -10.54 9.65 -12.31
CA ASP A 29 -11.27 8.44 -11.90
C ASP A 29 -10.50 7.65 -10.82
N SER A 30 -9.28 7.21 -11.12
CA SER A 30 -8.38 6.51 -10.21
C SER A 30 -6.93 6.62 -10.70
N THR A 31 -6.01 6.95 -9.81
CA THR A 31 -4.58 7.01 -10.13
C THR A 31 -4.03 5.66 -10.59
N ASN A 32 -4.48 4.55 -9.98
CA ASN A 32 -4.13 3.20 -10.44
C ASN A 32 -4.67 2.91 -11.84
N THR A 33 -5.95 3.20 -12.08
CA THR A 33 -6.58 2.96 -13.38
C THR A 33 -5.87 3.72 -14.49
N GLU A 34 -5.49 4.96 -14.24
CA GLU A 34 -4.76 5.79 -15.19
C GLU A 34 -3.38 5.22 -15.52
N LEU A 35 -2.56 4.91 -14.51
CA LEU A 35 -1.22 4.35 -14.76
C LEU A 35 -1.31 2.98 -15.45
N MET A 36 -2.30 2.14 -15.11
CA MET A 36 -2.56 0.89 -15.81
C MET A 36 -3.00 1.11 -17.27
N ARG A 37 -3.76 2.18 -17.55
CA ARG A 37 -4.16 2.57 -18.92
C ARG A 37 -2.94 3.00 -19.73
N ARG A 38 -2.07 3.85 -19.14
CA ARG A 38 -0.81 4.30 -19.75
C ARG A 38 0.13 3.13 -20.04
N ALA A 39 0.30 2.22 -19.10
CA ALA A 39 1.14 1.04 -19.28
C ALA A 39 0.68 0.17 -20.46
N ARG A 40 -0.64 -0.05 -20.60
CA ARG A 40 -1.21 -0.76 -21.76
C ARG A 40 -1.03 -0.02 -23.09
N ALA A 41 -0.88 1.31 -23.05
CA ALA A 41 -0.55 2.14 -24.21
C ALA A 41 0.98 2.24 -24.46
N GLY A 42 1.80 1.49 -23.72
CA GLY A 42 3.25 1.46 -23.87
C GLY A 42 4.00 2.55 -23.12
N GLN A 43 3.34 3.35 -22.28
CA GLN A 43 3.97 4.36 -21.43
C GLN A 43 4.37 3.69 -20.09
N THR A 44 5.66 3.41 -19.94
CA THR A 44 6.18 2.60 -18.83
C THR A 44 7.27 3.29 -18.02
N GLU A 45 7.47 4.58 -18.24
CA GLU A 45 8.40 5.39 -17.46
C GLU A 45 7.97 5.44 -15.99
N PRO A 46 8.94 5.48 -15.05
CA PRO A 46 8.63 5.61 -13.63
C PRO A 46 7.83 6.90 -13.35
N THR A 47 6.65 6.77 -12.79
CA THR A 47 5.73 7.89 -12.62
C THR A 47 5.07 7.86 -11.24
N LEU A 48 5.13 8.99 -10.53
CA LEU A 48 4.25 9.30 -9.41
C LEU A 48 3.05 10.09 -9.91
N LEU A 49 1.87 9.54 -9.77
CA LEU A 49 0.61 10.22 -10.08
C LEU A 49 -0.16 10.48 -8.77
N VAL A 50 -0.36 11.74 -8.45
CA VAL A 50 -1.13 12.19 -7.30
C VAL A 50 -2.48 12.73 -7.77
N ALA A 51 -3.56 12.42 -7.08
CA ALA A 51 -4.87 13.01 -7.32
C ALA A 51 -5.39 13.71 -6.07
N GLU A 52 -5.79 14.98 -6.19
CA GLU A 52 -6.47 15.69 -5.10
C GLU A 52 -7.85 15.07 -4.83
N ARG A 53 -8.50 14.55 -5.88
CA ARG A 53 -9.79 13.83 -5.79
C ARG A 53 -9.84 12.67 -6.78
N GLN A 54 -10.28 11.50 -6.31
CA GLN A 54 -10.67 10.39 -7.17
C GLN A 54 -12.20 10.25 -7.21
N THR A 55 -12.78 10.12 -8.42
CA THR A 55 -14.23 9.93 -8.60
C THR A 55 -14.65 8.46 -8.60
N ALA A 56 -13.71 7.54 -8.83
CA ALA A 56 -13.92 6.10 -8.85
C ALA A 56 -12.70 5.37 -8.21
N GLY A 57 -12.28 5.82 -7.01
CA GLY A 57 -11.17 5.24 -6.28
C GLY A 57 -11.38 3.74 -6.01
N ARG A 58 -10.33 2.94 -6.16
CA ARG A 58 -10.39 1.48 -6.09
C ARG A 58 -9.55 0.93 -4.94
N GLY A 59 -10.08 -0.09 -4.30
CA GLY A 59 -9.39 -0.97 -3.37
C GLY A 59 -9.42 -2.41 -3.85
N ARG A 60 -8.82 -3.33 -3.08
CA ARG A 60 -8.81 -4.76 -3.39
C ARG A 60 -10.24 -5.33 -3.44
N MET A 61 -10.41 -6.39 -4.24
CA MET A 61 -11.67 -7.15 -4.37
C MET A 61 -12.85 -6.26 -4.78
N GLY A 62 -12.61 -5.26 -5.65
CA GLY A 62 -13.65 -4.36 -6.15
C GLY A 62 -14.20 -3.36 -5.13
N ARG A 63 -13.62 -3.25 -3.93
CA ARG A 63 -14.06 -2.27 -2.93
C ARG A 63 -13.77 -0.86 -3.43
N VAL A 64 -14.67 0.07 -3.09
CA VAL A 64 -14.46 1.49 -3.38
C VAL A 64 -13.51 2.09 -2.34
N TRP A 65 -12.52 2.87 -2.82
CA TRP A 65 -11.74 3.79 -2.01
C TRP A 65 -12.41 5.17 -2.08
N ASP A 66 -12.93 5.61 -0.98
CA ASP A 66 -13.59 6.91 -0.87
C ASP A 66 -12.53 7.97 -0.52
N SER A 67 -12.33 8.92 -1.45
CA SER A 67 -11.46 10.08 -1.28
C SER A 67 -12.29 11.36 -1.14
N SER A 68 -13.51 11.27 -0.59
CA SER A 68 -14.41 12.40 -0.46
C SER A 68 -13.75 13.55 0.30
N HIS A 69 -13.88 14.74 -0.27
CA HIS A 69 -13.56 16.00 0.39
C HIS A 69 -14.70 16.32 1.35
N THR A 70 -14.38 16.74 2.56
CA THR A 70 -15.29 17.58 3.33
C THR A 70 -15.26 18.96 2.68
N GLU A 71 -16.33 19.38 2.02
CA GLU A 71 -16.45 20.70 1.37
C GLU A 71 -16.14 21.89 2.30
N ALA A 72 -16.10 21.64 3.62
CA ALA A 72 -15.83 22.64 4.64
C ALA A 72 -14.35 22.93 4.90
N LEU A 73 -13.40 22.14 4.35
CA LEU A 73 -11.97 22.33 4.58
C LEU A 73 -11.25 22.45 3.23
N GLU A 74 -10.52 23.53 3.01
CA GLU A 74 -9.61 23.73 1.87
C GLU A 74 -8.43 22.71 1.84
N VAL A 75 -8.49 21.67 2.68
CA VAL A 75 -7.45 20.68 2.88
C VAL A 75 -7.95 19.32 2.41
N SER A 76 -7.13 18.58 1.69
CA SER A 76 -7.47 17.22 1.25
C SER A 76 -7.72 16.31 2.45
N ALA A 77 -8.92 15.75 2.53
CA ALA A 77 -9.29 14.81 3.60
C ALA A 77 -8.53 13.46 3.49
N SER A 78 -7.94 13.19 2.33
CA SER A 78 -7.14 12.00 2.05
C SER A 78 -5.98 12.32 1.10
N LEU A 79 -4.89 11.58 1.21
CA LEU A 79 -3.82 11.51 0.23
C LEU A 79 -4.06 10.28 -0.65
N THR A 80 -4.18 10.48 -1.98
CA THR A 80 -4.30 9.40 -2.95
C THR A 80 -3.25 9.54 -4.04
N PHE A 81 -2.42 8.54 -4.21
CA PHE A 81 -1.40 8.51 -5.23
C PHE A 81 -1.08 7.09 -5.70
N SER A 82 -0.46 6.99 -6.86
CA SER A 82 0.09 5.73 -7.38
C SER A 82 1.52 5.94 -7.86
N LEU A 83 2.40 5.02 -7.52
CA LEU A 83 3.74 4.89 -8.08
C LEU A 83 3.71 3.78 -9.12
N GLY A 84 3.99 4.12 -10.38
CA GLY A 84 4.12 3.16 -11.47
C GLY A 84 5.57 3.05 -11.92
N LEU A 85 6.10 1.82 -12.08
CA LEU A 85 7.45 1.58 -12.55
C LEU A 85 7.63 0.14 -13.07
N PRO A 86 8.63 -0.12 -13.94
CA PRO A 86 9.02 -1.49 -14.28
C PRO A 86 9.71 -2.16 -13.09
N LEU A 87 9.38 -3.44 -12.82
CA LEU A 87 10.06 -4.29 -11.84
C LEU A 87 10.15 -5.73 -12.37
N ALA A 88 11.19 -6.45 -11.92
CA ALA A 88 11.43 -7.86 -12.24
C ALA A 88 11.86 -8.67 -11.00
N PRO A 89 11.13 -8.66 -9.89
CA PRO A 89 11.50 -9.49 -8.74
C PRO A 89 11.33 -10.97 -9.07
N ALA A 90 12.17 -11.82 -8.46
CA ALA A 90 12.06 -13.28 -8.60
C ALA A 90 10.71 -13.80 -8.04
N ASP A 91 10.18 -13.18 -7.00
CA ASP A 91 8.88 -13.49 -6.39
C ASP A 91 8.15 -12.18 -6.04
N TRP A 92 6.89 -12.07 -6.43
CA TRP A 92 6.03 -10.93 -6.15
C TRP A 92 5.36 -10.97 -4.78
N SER A 93 5.48 -12.11 -4.10
CA SER A 93 4.88 -12.34 -2.79
C SER A 93 5.44 -11.38 -1.74
N GLY A 94 4.57 -10.73 -0.99
CA GLY A 94 4.98 -9.79 0.06
C GLY A 94 5.27 -8.35 -0.39
N LEU A 95 5.21 -8.00 -1.69
CA LEU A 95 5.43 -6.63 -2.16
C LEU A 95 4.52 -5.62 -1.43
N SER A 96 3.22 -5.93 -1.31
CA SER A 96 2.27 -5.06 -0.61
C SER A 96 2.64 -4.86 0.88
N LEU A 97 3.28 -5.85 1.52
CA LEU A 97 3.74 -5.77 2.91
C LEU A 97 4.99 -4.90 3.03
N ALA A 98 5.94 -5.04 2.09
CA ALA A 98 7.15 -4.20 2.03
C ALA A 98 6.76 -2.72 1.79
N VAL A 99 5.83 -2.46 0.88
CA VAL A 99 5.23 -1.13 0.64
C VAL A 99 4.56 -0.60 1.91
N GLY A 100 3.73 -1.40 2.56
CA GLY A 100 3.06 -1.00 3.80
C GLY A 100 4.04 -0.64 4.90
N LEU A 101 5.11 -1.41 5.05
CA LEU A 101 6.17 -1.13 6.01
C LEU A 101 6.89 0.18 5.71
N ALA A 102 7.26 0.44 4.45
CA ALA A 102 7.90 1.69 4.06
C ALA A 102 7.02 2.91 4.34
N VAL A 103 5.71 2.81 4.07
CA VAL A 103 4.76 3.87 4.41
C VAL A 103 4.66 4.07 5.92
N ALA A 104 4.55 2.99 6.69
CA ALA A 104 4.46 3.07 8.15
C ALA A 104 5.72 3.70 8.77
N GLU A 105 6.91 3.30 8.31
CA GLU A 105 8.19 3.84 8.78
C GLU A 105 8.40 5.30 8.34
N GLY A 106 7.96 5.67 7.13
CA GLY A 106 8.02 7.05 6.68
C GLY A 106 7.11 8.01 7.48
N LEU A 107 5.93 7.55 7.88
CA LEU A 107 4.99 8.34 8.68
C LEU A 107 5.35 8.35 10.16
N ASP A 108 5.83 7.24 10.69
CA ASP A 108 6.03 6.96 12.12
C ASP A 108 7.34 6.18 12.32
N PRO A 109 8.53 6.85 12.15
CA PRO A 109 9.81 6.16 12.12
C PRO A 109 10.14 5.40 13.42
N ASP A 110 9.83 5.99 14.56
CA ASP A 110 10.11 5.44 15.89
C ASP A 110 8.93 4.60 16.46
N GLY A 111 7.81 4.53 15.79
CA GLY A 111 6.62 3.80 16.21
C GLY A 111 5.78 4.47 17.29
N SER A 112 6.12 5.71 17.69
CA SER A 112 5.48 6.43 18.79
C SER A 112 4.06 6.89 18.46
N ALA A 113 3.76 7.16 17.17
CA ALA A 113 2.43 7.51 16.69
C ALA A 113 1.48 6.29 16.62
N GLY A 114 2.01 5.08 16.78
CA GLY A 114 1.19 3.87 16.82
C GLY A 114 0.68 3.42 15.45
N VAL A 115 1.37 3.76 14.35
CA VAL A 115 1.05 3.23 13.02
C VAL A 115 1.45 1.76 12.94
N ARG A 116 0.48 0.89 12.66
CA ARG A 116 0.59 -0.57 12.61
C ARG A 116 0.30 -1.10 11.21
N LEU A 117 0.72 -2.33 10.98
CA LEU A 117 0.48 -3.05 9.74
C LEU A 117 -0.57 -4.14 9.96
N LYS A 118 -1.53 -4.20 9.07
CA LYS A 118 -2.51 -5.28 9.05
C LYS A 118 -2.44 -6.02 7.73
N TRP A 119 -2.07 -7.27 7.79
CA TRP A 119 -2.06 -8.15 6.62
C TRP A 119 -3.43 -8.18 5.92
N PRO A 120 -3.48 -8.17 4.58
CA PRO A 120 -2.35 -8.21 3.67
C PRO A 120 -1.90 -6.84 3.12
N ASN A 121 -2.62 -5.73 3.36
CA ASN A 121 -2.42 -4.51 2.58
C ASN A 121 -2.93 -3.23 3.27
N ASP A 122 -3.19 -3.26 4.56
CA ASP A 122 -3.74 -2.12 5.29
C ASP A 122 -2.76 -1.58 6.33
N LEU A 123 -2.77 -0.27 6.54
CA LEU A 123 -2.23 0.37 7.72
C LEU A 123 -3.38 0.68 8.69
N TRP A 124 -3.14 0.37 9.95
CA TRP A 124 -4.07 0.63 11.04
C TRP A 124 -3.42 1.49 12.11
N LEU A 125 -4.21 2.09 12.98
CA LEU A 125 -3.72 2.60 14.25
C LEU A 125 -3.82 1.52 15.34
N ALA A 126 -3.17 1.76 16.47
CA ALA A 126 -3.14 0.83 17.60
C ALA A 126 -4.55 0.57 18.21
N ASP A 127 -5.53 1.41 17.90
CA ASP A 127 -6.93 1.30 18.32
C ASP A 127 -7.84 0.56 17.31
N ASP A 128 -7.24 -0.23 16.41
CA ASP A 128 -7.91 -1.05 15.41
C ASP A 128 -8.66 -0.28 14.31
N ARG A 129 -8.41 1.02 14.15
CA ARG A 129 -8.98 1.82 13.06
C ARG A 129 -8.07 1.82 11.83
N LYS A 130 -8.68 1.71 10.64
CA LYS A 130 -7.96 1.71 9.36
C LYS A 130 -7.50 3.12 8.98
N LEU A 131 -6.18 3.30 8.85
CA LEU A 131 -5.53 4.53 8.42
C LEU A 131 -5.33 4.60 6.90
N ALA A 132 -4.85 3.50 6.29
CA ALA A 132 -4.50 3.47 4.88
C ALA A 132 -4.77 2.11 4.24
N GLY A 133 -4.82 2.11 2.90
CA GLY A 133 -4.92 0.91 2.08
C GLY A 133 -3.96 0.97 0.89
N ILE A 134 -3.46 -0.20 0.50
CA ILE A 134 -2.52 -0.38 -0.60
C ILE A 134 -3.17 -1.28 -1.66
N LEU A 135 -3.06 -0.90 -2.93
CA LEU A 135 -3.51 -1.69 -4.07
C LEU A 135 -2.35 -1.84 -5.07
N VAL A 136 -1.84 -3.05 -5.21
CA VAL A 136 -0.80 -3.39 -6.18
C VAL A 136 -1.44 -4.07 -7.38
N GLU A 137 -1.20 -3.54 -8.57
CA GLU A 137 -1.63 -4.11 -9.85
C GLU A 137 -0.43 -4.20 -10.80
N THR A 138 -0.43 -5.16 -11.72
CA THR A 138 0.66 -5.33 -12.69
C THR A 138 0.11 -5.42 -14.12
N ALA A 139 0.88 -4.86 -15.07
CA ALA A 139 0.67 -5.05 -16.50
C ALA A 139 1.91 -5.70 -17.12
N SER A 140 1.70 -6.58 -18.11
CA SER A 140 2.80 -7.11 -18.90
C SER A 140 3.45 -5.98 -19.69
N LEU A 141 4.77 -5.94 -19.70
CA LEU A 141 5.51 -5.04 -20.58
C LEU A 141 5.50 -5.62 -22.00
N PRO A 142 5.44 -4.77 -23.04
CA PRO A 142 5.67 -5.22 -24.41
C PRO A 142 7.05 -5.89 -24.47
N LEU A 143 7.13 -7.10 -25.01
CA LEU A 143 8.42 -7.72 -25.30
C LEU A 143 9.17 -6.81 -26.28
N SER A 144 10.34 -6.31 -25.89
CA SER A 144 11.23 -5.66 -26.85
C SER A 144 11.59 -6.71 -27.90
N THR A 145 11.23 -6.44 -29.18
CA THR A 145 11.47 -7.31 -30.34
C THR A 145 12.97 -7.41 -30.68
N GLY A 146 13.84 -7.68 -29.69
CA GLY A 146 15.30 -7.68 -29.86
C GLY A 146 16.05 -8.78 -29.12
N ALA A 147 15.37 -9.64 -28.36
CA ALA A 147 16.02 -10.73 -27.61
C ALA A 147 15.53 -12.12 -28.10
N GLU A 148 15.65 -12.39 -29.40
CA GLU A 148 15.68 -13.76 -29.91
C GLU A 148 17.07 -14.34 -29.60
N GLY A 149 17.21 -15.16 -28.55
CA GLY A 149 18.45 -15.94 -28.39
C GLY A 149 18.90 -16.33 -26.98
N ALA A 150 18.10 -16.24 -25.94
CA ALA A 150 18.48 -16.80 -24.64
C ALA A 150 17.41 -17.80 -24.13
N ALA A 151 17.36 -18.95 -24.76
CA ALA A 151 16.66 -20.10 -24.19
C ALA A 151 17.55 -20.68 -23.08
N GLY A 152 17.10 -20.55 -21.79
CA GLY A 152 17.71 -21.36 -20.73
C GLY A 152 17.95 -20.71 -19.38
N ALA A 153 17.50 -19.49 -19.10
CA ALA A 153 17.45 -18.98 -17.74
C ALA A 153 16.01 -18.58 -17.41
N ASP A 154 15.58 -18.94 -16.23
CA ASP A 154 14.29 -18.49 -15.65
C ASP A 154 14.42 -16.98 -15.33
N LEU A 155 14.51 -16.15 -16.39
CA LEU A 155 14.64 -14.70 -16.26
C LEU A 155 13.30 -14.18 -15.76
N ALA A 156 13.31 -13.57 -14.59
CA ALA A 156 12.14 -12.87 -14.05
C ALA A 156 11.60 -11.92 -15.13
N VAL A 157 10.36 -12.15 -15.57
CA VAL A 157 9.75 -11.34 -16.62
C VAL A 157 9.37 -9.99 -16.01
N ALA A 158 10.01 -8.94 -16.48
CA ALA A 158 9.71 -7.58 -16.07
C ALA A 158 8.23 -7.24 -16.32
N ARG A 159 7.59 -6.62 -15.33
CA ARG A 159 6.23 -6.11 -15.44
C ARG A 159 6.20 -4.65 -15.04
N TYR A 160 5.27 -3.91 -15.60
CA TYR A 160 4.94 -2.60 -15.04
C TYR A 160 4.05 -2.80 -13.83
N VAL A 161 4.53 -2.38 -12.67
CA VAL A 161 3.75 -2.43 -11.42
C VAL A 161 3.17 -1.05 -11.15
N VAL A 162 1.92 -1.03 -10.70
CA VAL A 162 1.25 0.17 -10.19
C VAL A 162 0.92 -0.07 -8.71
N ILE A 163 1.53 0.74 -7.86
CA ILE A 163 1.40 0.70 -6.41
C ILE A 163 0.52 1.87 -5.99
N GLY A 164 -0.78 1.64 -5.79
CA GLY A 164 -1.72 2.64 -5.32
C GLY A 164 -1.76 2.68 -3.79
N ILE A 165 -1.72 3.89 -3.25
CA ILE A 165 -1.77 4.13 -1.82
C ILE A 165 -2.82 5.21 -1.53
N GLY A 166 -3.75 4.87 -0.63
CA GLY A 166 -4.71 5.81 -0.08
C GLY A 166 -4.51 5.95 1.42
N ILE A 167 -4.31 7.17 1.90
CA ILE A 167 -4.14 7.48 3.33
C ILE A 167 -5.22 8.48 3.75
N ASN A 168 -6.00 8.16 4.77
CA ASN A 168 -6.90 9.12 5.36
C ASN A 168 -6.09 10.17 6.13
N ILE A 169 -6.27 11.45 5.83
CA ILE A 169 -5.51 12.55 6.46
C ILE A 169 -6.34 13.22 7.55
N ALA A 170 -7.54 13.70 7.21
CA ALA A 170 -8.38 14.42 8.16
C ALA A 170 -8.78 13.53 9.37
N PRO A 171 -8.93 14.12 10.56
CA PRO A 171 -9.33 13.37 11.75
C PRO A 171 -10.66 12.63 11.54
N GLN A 172 -10.74 11.38 12.01
CA GLN A 172 -11.93 10.54 11.87
C GLN A 172 -12.55 10.19 13.24
N ARG A 173 -12.10 10.81 14.32
CA ARG A 173 -12.63 10.57 15.67
C ARG A 173 -14.09 10.99 15.74
N GLY A 174 -14.95 10.10 16.24
CA GLY A 174 -16.38 10.36 16.39
C GLY A 174 -17.20 10.20 15.10
N ALA A 175 -16.58 9.87 13.98
CA ALA A 175 -17.33 9.54 12.77
C ALA A 175 -18.13 8.23 12.98
N PRO A 176 -19.44 8.20 12.69
CA PRO A 176 -20.21 6.98 12.82
C PRO A 176 -19.69 5.91 11.86
N ALA A 177 -19.76 4.62 12.28
CA ALA A 177 -19.53 3.51 11.39
C ALA A 177 -20.56 3.56 10.26
N THR A 178 -20.12 3.85 9.04
CA THR A 178 -21.02 4.09 7.90
C THR A 178 -21.71 2.83 7.38
N VAL A 179 -21.22 1.64 7.75
CA VAL A 179 -21.83 0.34 7.37
C VAL A 179 -21.56 -0.66 8.49
N ALA A 180 -22.57 -1.43 8.90
CA ALA A 180 -22.40 -2.51 9.87
C ALA A 180 -21.34 -3.51 9.38
N GLY A 181 -20.34 -3.80 10.23
CA GLY A 181 -19.22 -4.69 9.90
C GLY A 181 -18.09 -4.08 9.07
N ALA A 182 -18.15 -2.78 8.75
CA ALA A 182 -17.01 -2.07 8.15
C ALA A 182 -15.96 -1.77 9.24
N THR A 183 -14.68 -1.84 8.86
CA THR A 183 -13.58 -1.40 9.73
C THR A 183 -13.67 0.11 9.96
N PRO A 184 -13.68 0.58 11.20
CA PRO A 184 -13.69 2.01 11.49
C PRO A 184 -12.48 2.70 10.86
N ARG A 185 -12.65 3.95 10.41
CA ARG A 185 -11.58 4.73 9.79
C ARG A 185 -10.81 5.52 10.84
N ALA A 186 -9.49 5.66 10.63
CA ALA A 186 -8.63 6.62 11.30
C ALA A 186 -8.15 7.64 10.30
N GLY A 187 -7.86 8.87 10.75
CA GLY A 187 -7.10 9.85 9.99
C GLY A 187 -5.68 10.00 10.54
N LEU A 188 -4.72 10.33 9.68
CA LEU A 188 -3.34 10.56 10.10
C LEU A 188 -3.25 11.65 11.17
N GLN A 189 -4.08 12.69 11.06
CA GLN A 189 -4.14 13.79 12.01
C GLN A 189 -4.75 13.41 13.38
N ASP A 190 -5.31 12.20 13.53
CA ASP A 190 -5.67 11.67 14.86
C ASP A 190 -4.44 11.45 15.75
N VAL A 191 -3.27 11.16 15.14
CA VAL A 191 -2.02 10.83 15.84
C VAL A 191 -0.85 11.76 15.47
N LEU A 192 -0.89 12.41 14.31
CA LEU A 192 0.10 13.37 13.81
C LEU A 192 -0.61 14.65 13.33
N PRO A 193 -1.12 15.49 14.24
CA PRO A 193 -2.03 16.60 13.92
C PRO A 193 -1.48 17.63 12.93
N ALA A 194 -0.15 17.80 12.87
CA ALA A 194 0.52 18.79 12.00
C ALA A 194 0.84 18.24 10.59
N VAL A 195 0.52 16.97 10.29
CA VAL A 195 0.88 16.34 9.02
C VAL A 195 -0.30 16.42 8.05
N ASP A 196 -0.17 17.21 7.01
CA ASP A 196 -1.09 17.28 5.88
C ASP A 196 -0.72 16.28 4.77
N ALA A 197 -1.52 16.25 3.68
CA ALA A 197 -1.31 15.31 2.58
C ALA A 197 0.04 15.52 1.86
N PRO A 198 0.49 16.76 1.50
CA PRO A 198 1.81 17.00 0.95
C PRO A 198 2.96 16.57 1.87
N ALA A 199 2.87 16.87 3.16
CA ALA A 199 3.88 16.48 4.14
C ALA A 199 3.94 14.96 4.33
N ALA A 200 2.79 14.28 4.34
CA ALA A 200 2.73 12.82 4.38
C ALA A 200 3.39 12.20 3.13
N LEU A 201 3.09 12.71 1.93
CA LEU A 201 3.71 12.24 0.69
C LEU A 201 5.23 12.43 0.70
N ALA A 202 5.70 13.60 1.12
CA ALA A 202 7.14 13.90 1.20
C ALA A 202 7.88 12.93 2.17
N ARG A 203 7.24 12.53 3.26
CA ARG A 203 7.83 11.57 4.22
C ARG A 203 7.90 10.16 3.67
N VAL A 204 6.93 9.73 2.87
CA VAL A 204 6.84 8.32 2.45
C VAL A 204 7.49 8.02 1.11
N LEU A 205 7.63 9.00 0.21
CA LEU A 205 7.99 8.74 -1.19
C LEU A 205 9.38 8.14 -1.36
N ALA A 206 10.42 8.75 -0.81
CA ALA A 206 11.79 8.23 -0.95
C ALA A 206 11.98 6.88 -0.22
N PRO A 207 11.49 6.67 1.03
CA PRO A 207 11.47 5.35 1.66
C PRO A 207 10.72 4.29 0.86
N LEU A 208 9.60 4.65 0.21
CA LEU A 208 8.82 3.75 -0.63
C LEU A 208 9.64 3.28 -1.84
N VAL A 209 10.28 4.21 -2.57
CA VAL A 209 11.13 3.86 -3.73
C VAL A 209 12.27 2.95 -3.31
N ALA A 210 12.99 3.29 -2.23
CA ALA A 210 14.08 2.45 -1.70
C ALA A 210 13.60 1.05 -1.32
N ALA A 211 12.44 0.93 -0.67
CA ALA A 211 11.87 -0.35 -0.28
C ALA A 211 11.45 -1.20 -1.50
N VAL A 212 10.90 -0.58 -2.55
CA VAL A 212 10.52 -1.29 -3.78
C VAL A 212 11.76 -1.82 -4.50
N GLN A 213 12.84 -1.04 -4.59
CA GLN A 213 14.11 -1.48 -5.16
C GLN A 213 14.77 -2.59 -4.32
N GLN A 214 14.75 -2.47 -2.99
CA GLN A 214 15.23 -3.53 -2.11
C GLN A 214 14.40 -4.81 -2.28
N PHE A 215 13.08 -4.69 -2.39
CA PHE A 215 12.19 -5.83 -2.62
C PHE A 215 12.48 -6.50 -3.98
N GLU A 216 12.68 -5.74 -5.04
CA GLU A 216 13.05 -6.28 -6.34
C GLU A 216 14.32 -7.14 -6.26
N ALA A 217 15.33 -6.66 -5.54
CA ALA A 217 16.63 -7.34 -5.43
C ALA A 217 16.63 -8.53 -4.47
N GLN A 218 15.82 -8.50 -3.39
CA GLN A 218 15.97 -9.40 -2.23
C GLN A 218 14.66 -10.09 -1.80
N GLY A 219 13.52 -9.77 -2.43
CA GLY A 219 12.22 -10.24 -2.00
C GLY A 219 11.79 -9.71 -0.62
N PHE A 220 10.84 -10.39 0.02
CA PHE A 220 10.26 -9.92 1.28
C PHE A 220 11.10 -10.23 2.53
N ALA A 221 11.98 -11.22 2.50
CA ALA A 221 12.71 -11.70 3.68
C ALA A 221 13.38 -10.59 4.53
N PRO A 222 14.05 -9.56 3.96
CA PRO A 222 14.66 -8.48 4.74
C PRO A 222 13.65 -7.59 5.50
N PHE A 223 12.38 -7.62 5.11
CA PHE A 223 11.31 -6.82 5.72
C PHE A 223 10.59 -7.56 6.86
N GLN A 224 10.70 -8.90 6.93
CA GLN A 224 9.89 -9.74 7.81
C GLN A 224 9.98 -9.32 9.28
N ALA A 225 11.17 -9.12 9.82
CA ALA A 225 11.36 -8.77 11.24
C ALA A 225 10.76 -7.39 11.58
N ARG A 226 10.96 -6.39 10.69
CA ARG A 226 10.40 -5.05 10.85
C ARG A 226 8.88 -5.05 10.72
N PHE A 227 8.35 -5.84 9.79
CA PHE A 227 6.90 -6.06 9.67
C PHE A 227 6.33 -6.66 10.96
N ALA A 228 6.95 -7.72 11.49
CA ALA A 228 6.51 -8.40 12.69
C ALA A 228 6.47 -7.49 13.93
N ALA A 229 7.34 -6.48 14.02
CA ALA A 229 7.33 -5.48 15.08
C ALA A 229 6.13 -4.52 15.03
N ARG A 230 5.50 -4.39 13.84
CA ARG A 230 4.34 -3.52 13.62
C ARG A 230 3.04 -4.29 13.32
N ASP A 231 3.08 -5.63 13.27
CA ASP A 231 1.93 -6.47 12.93
C ASP A 231 0.86 -6.42 14.03
N VAL A 232 -0.29 -5.80 13.71
CA VAL A 232 -1.42 -5.66 14.64
C VAL A 232 -2.15 -6.98 14.90
N LEU A 233 -1.99 -7.97 14.03
CA LEU A 233 -2.69 -9.25 14.12
C LEU A 233 -1.93 -10.30 14.93
N ARG A 234 -0.60 -10.18 15.04
CA ARG A 234 0.24 -11.19 15.67
C ARG A 234 -0.21 -11.49 17.10
N GLY A 235 -0.41 -12.77 17.40
CA GLY A 235 -0.87 -13.27 18.71
C GLY A 235 -2.36 -13.12 18.96
N ARG A 236 -3.14 -12.55 18.02
CA ARG A 236 -4.59 -12.38 18.18
C ARG A 236 -5.35 -13.56 17.58
N ALA A 237 -6.51 -13.83 18.15
CA ALA A 237 -7.52 -14.67 17.50
C ALA A 237 -8.01 -13.96 16.23
N VAL A 238 -8.07 -14.69 15.12
CA VAL A 238 -8.47 -14.15 13.81
C VAL A 238 -9.46 -15.07 13.12
N ARG A 239 -10.25 -14.45 12.23
CA ARG A 239 -11.12 -15.14 11.29
C ARG A 239 -10.81 -14.68 9.88
N LEU A 240 -10.59 -15.62 8.98
CA LEU A 240 -10.38 -15.38 7.56
C LEU A 240 -11.71 -15.34 6.81
N SER A 241 -11.70 -14.75 5.62
CA SER A 241 -12.92 -14.64 4.79
C SER A 241 -13.43 -15.98 4.26
N ASP A 242 -12.60 -17.01 4.22
CA ASP A 242 -12.98 -18.39 3.89
C ASP A 242 -13.59 -19.16 5.06
N GLY A 243 -13.73 -18.51 6.23
CA GLY A 243 -14.27 -19.10 7.45
C GLY A 243 -13.23 -19.75 8.37
N THR A 244 -11.95 -19.82 7.97
CA THR A 244 -10.87 -20.36 8.82
C THR A 244 -10.70 -19.49 10.07
N GLU A 245 -10.64 -20.11 11.23
CA GLU A 245 -10.40 -19.46 12.52
C GLU A 245 -9.13 -20.00 13.18
N GLY A 246 -8.42 -19.13 13.91
CA GLY A 246 -7.21 -19.52 14.62
C GLY A 246 -6.47 -18.34 15.24
N GLN A 247 -5.26 -18.61 15.71
CA GLN A 247 -4.38 -17.60 16.26
C GLN A 247 -3.37 -17.15 15.20
N ALA A 248 -3.26 -15.84 14.99
CA ALA A 248 -2.28 -15.24 14.07
C ALA A 248 -0.85 -15.44 14.60
N LEU A 249 0.02 -16.03 13.80
CA LEU A 249 1.45 -16.21 14.12
C LEU A 249 2.34 -15.15 13.47
N GLY A 250 1.76 -14.26 12.62
CA GLY A 250 2.49 -13.29 11.80
C GLY A 250 2.67 -13.79 10.37
N VAL A 251 3.77 -13.36 9.71
CA VAL A 251 4.07 -13.70 8.32
C VAL A 251 5.37 -14.49 8.21
N ASP A 252 5.49 -15.32 7.18
CA ASP A 252 6.75 -15.99 6.86
C ASP A 252 7.68 -15.11 5.99
N ALA A 253 8.83 -15.66 5.57
CA ALA A 253 9.83 -14.96 4.77
C ALA A 253 9.36 -14.61 3.34
N GLN A 254 8.27 -15.19 2.86
CA GLN A 254 7.62 -14.90 1.59
C GLN A 254 6.41 -13.95 1.76
N GLY A 255 6.06 -13.56 3.01
CA GLY A 255 4.93 -12.70 3.30
C GLY A 255 3.58 -13.43 3.37
N ALA A 256 3.56 -14.77 3.36
CA ALA A 256 2.35 -15.54 3.61
C ALA A 256 1.93 -15.42 5.09
N PHE A 257 0.64 -15.23 5.33
CA PHE A 257 0.10 -15.10 6.69
C PHE A 257 -0.02 -16.48 7.33
N ARG A 258 0.50 -16.63 8.53
CA ARG A 258 0.50 -17.89 9.27
C ARG A 258 -0.55 -17.89 10.37
N VAL A 259 -1.40 -18.89 10.37
CA VAL A 259 -2.48 -19.07 11.35
C VAL A 259 -2.36 -20.44 12.01
N GLN A 260 -2.33 -20.49 13.34
CA GLN A 260 -2.48 -21.71 14.11
C GLN A 260 -3.96 -22.04 14.22
N THR A 261 -4.38 -23.11 13.57
CA THR A 261 -5.72 -23.66 13.63
C THR A 261 -5.74 -24.92 14.50
N ALA A 262 -6.93 -25.49 14.74
CA ALA A 262 -7.06 -26.80 15.41
C ALA A 262 -6.38 -27.94 14.62
N ALA A 263 -6.26 -27.81 13.29
CA ALA A 263 -5.62 -28.79 12.40
C ALA A 263 -4.10 -28.56 12.22
N GLY A 264 -3.52 -27.54 12.86
CA GLY A 264 -2.11 -27.18 12.74
C GLY A 264 -1.90 -25.80 12.13
N VAL A 265 -0.64 -25.48 11.80
CA VAL A 265 -0.26 -24.19 11.19
C VAL A 265 -0.60 -24.20 9.70
N GLN A 266 -1.35 -23.21 9.26
CA GLN A 266 -1.65 -22.96 7.85
C GLN A 266 -0.98 -21.68 7.38
N ALA A 267 -0.40 -21.71 6.17
CA ALA A 267 0.10 -20.54 5.46
C ALA A 267 -0.95 -20.07 4.45
N VAL A 268 -1.27 -18.78 4.47
CA VAL A 268 -2.31 -18.17 3.66
C VAL A 268 -1.69 -17.09 2.78
N ILE A 269 -1.88 -17.19 1.48
CA ILE A 269 -1.43 -16.20 0.50
C ILE A 269 -2.53 -15.16 0.24
N SER A 270 -2.13 -13.95 -0.17
CA SER A 270 -3.01 -12.76 -0.13
C SER A 270 -4.03 -12.63 -1.27
N ASN A 271 -4.11 -13.58 -2.21
CA ASN A 271 -4.84 -13.36 -3.46
C ASN A 271 -6.32 -13.00 -3.29
N GLU A 272 -7.06 -13.73 -2.45
CA GLU A 272 -8.51 -13.50 -2.28
C GLU A 272 -8.97 -13.48 -0.83
N ILE A 273 -8.04 -13.57 0.12
CA ILE A 273 -8.36 -13.71 1.54
C ILE A 273 -8.17 -12.38 2.27
N SER A 274 -9.15 -12.05 3.10
CA SER A 274 -9.06 -10.99 4.10
C SER A 274 -9.08 -11.59 5.51
N VAL A 275 -8.40 -10.94 6.45
CA VAL A 275 -8.29 -11.34 7.85
C VAL A 275 -8.94 -10.29 8.73
N ARG A 276 -9.70 -10.72 9.72
CA ARG A 276 -10.25 -9.85 10.76
C ARG A 276 -9.84 -10.36 12.14
N PRO A 277 -9.57 -9.46 13.09
CA PRO A 277 -9.52 -9.86 14.49
C PRO A 277 -10.86 -10.49 14.88
N HIS A 278 -10.80 -11.56 15.65
CA HIS A 278 -12.01 -12.14 16.23
C HIS A 278 -12.42 -11.24 17.40
N GLU A 279 -13.60 -10.63 17.34
CA GLU A 279 -14.15 -9.93 18.50
C GLU A 279 -14.49 -10.98 19.55
N ASN A 280 -13.77 -10.99 20.68
CA ASN A 280 -14.27 -11.68 21.88
C ASN A 280 -15.57 -11.00 22.26
N ARG A 281 -16.71 -11.65 21.98
CA ARG A 281 -17.95 -11.30 22.64
C ARG A 281 -17.74 -11.64 24.11
N ALA A 282 -17.51 -10.58 24.93
CA ALA A 282 -17.59 -10.66 26.38
C ALA A 282 -19.03 -10.92 26.80
#